data_85f993635f36fca6982e1b661fd61714
#
_entry.id   85f993635f36fca6982e1b661fd61714
#
_cell.length_a   1.000
_cell.length_b   1.000
_cell.length_c   1.000
_cell.angle_alpha   90.00
_cell.angle_beta   90.00
_cell.angle_gamma   90.00
#
_symmetry.space_group_name_H-M   'P 1'
#
loop_
_entity.id
_entity.type
_entity.pdbx_description
1 polymer ?
#
loop_
_entity_poly.entity_id
_entity_poly.type
_entity_poly.pdbx_seq_one_letter_code
_entity_poly.pdbx_strand_id
1 'polypeptide(L)'
;MNDWVFDPAPRASLAVEGLEAGFPVRRIYCVGQNYAEHAREMGVTDRAVPVFFDKPADALTTASEVPYPPGTNNLHHEVELVVALRSGGRDLDPDQAERCIYGYAVGVDLTRRDLQAAAKKKGAPWTAAKGFDHSAPVSAIRRPGPAGHPENAGIRLAVNGVMRQQGNTAEMIWSVPEVIAGLSRLFELKAGDLVFTGTPAGVGPLERGDLVGCSIEGVGTLAFTIV
;
A
#
# COMPACT_ATOMS: atom_id res chain seq x y z
N MET A 1 -8.14 2.38 35.08
CA MET A 1 -9.06 2.24 33.93
C MET A 1 -9.09 3.60 33.27
N ASN A 2 -8.86 3.68 31.97
CA ASN A 2 -9.03 4.96 31.27
C ASN A 2 -10.52 5.11 31.00
N ASP A 3 -11.14 6.12 31.62
CA ASP A 3 -12.54 6.44 31.35
C ASP A 3 -12.60 7.24 30.05
N TRP A 4 -13.12 6.59 29.00
CA TRP A 4 -13.36 7.23 27.71
C TRP A 4 -14.78 7.82 27.69
N VAL A 5 -14.98 8.90 26.95
CA VAL A 5 -16.33 9.49 26.73
C VAL A 5 -17.23 8.53 25.93
N PHE A 6 -16.63 7.69 25.08
CA PHE A 6 -17.24 6.57 24.34
C PHE A 6 -16.17 5.50 24.13
N ASP A 7 -16.55 4.27 23.91
CA ASP A 7 -15.64 3.18 23.64
C ASP A 7 -14.80 3.47 22.38
N PRO A 8 -13.45 3.38 22.44
CA PRO A 8 -12.62 3.58 21.25
C PRO A 8 -12.87 2.47 20.23
N ALA A 9 -12.82 2.82 18.95
CA ALA A 9 -12.86 1.83 17.89
C ALA A 9 -11.74 0.79 18.06
N PRO A 10 -11.96 -0.48 17.70
CA PRO A 10 -10.91 -1.49 17.67
C PRO A 10 -9.72 -1.01 16.84
N ARG A 11 -8.49 -1.30 17.32
CA ARG A 11 -7.30 -0.97 16.57
C ARG A 11 -7.26 -1.77 15.27
N ALA A 12 -7.03 -1.11 14.15
CA ALA A 12 -6.75 -1.78 12.88
C ALA A 12 -5.57 -2.75 13.03
N SER A 13 -5.70 -3.97 12.52
CA SER A 13 -4.66 -4.99 12.63
C SER A 13 -4.66 -5.91 11.41
N LEU A 14 -3.51 -6.52 11.14
CA LEU A 14 -3.33 -7.55 10.11
C LEU A 14 -2.99 -8.88 10.76
N ALA A 15 -3.48 -9.96 10.18
CA ALA A 15 -3.00 -11.30 10.52
C ALA A 15 -1.53 -11.45 10.13
N VAL A 16 -0.80 -12.31 10.84
CA VAL A 16 0.58 -12.68 10.52
C VAL A 16 0.62 -14.18 10.25
N GLU A 17 1.15 -14.59 9.12
CA GLU A 17 1.25 -16.01 8.77
C GLU A 17 1.99 -16.80 9.87
N GLY A 18 1.34 -17.88 10.32
CA GLY A 18 1.90 -18.78 11.34
C GLY A 18 1.87 -18.22 12.77
N LEU A 19 1.15 -17.12 13.05
CA LEU A 19 0.95 -16.58 14.39
C LEU A 19 -0.53 -16.35 14.66
N GLU A 20 -0.96 -16.58 15.92
CA GLU A 20 -2.30 -16.17 16.38
C GLU A 20 -2.38 -14.67 16.68
N ALA A 21 -1.23 -14.05 17.00
CA ALA A 21 -1.16 -12.63 17.31
C ALA A 21 -1.26 -11.76 16.05
N GLY A 22 -2.13 -10.75 16.10
CA GLY A 22 -2.25 -9.77 15.03
C GLY A 22 -1.15 -8.69 15.11
N PHE A 23 -0.76 -8.17 13.94
CA PHE A 23 0.12 -7.01 13.81
C PHE A 23 -0.72 -5.72 13.96
N PRO A 24 -0.48 -4.89 15.00
CA PRO A 24 -1.26 -3.67 15.22
C PRO A 24 -0.83 -2.58 14.24
N VAL A 25 -1.77 -2.07 13.44
CA VAL A 25 -1.50 -1.01 12.47
C VAL A 25 -1.60 0.37 13.12
N ARG A 26 -0.58 1.23 12.87
CA ARG A 26 -0.50 2.58 13.40
C ARG A 26 -0.77 3.64 12.35
N ARG A 27 -0.03 3.63 11.25
CA ARG A 27 -0.16 4.54 10.11
C ARG A 27 0.07 3.78 8.83
N ILE A 28 -0.49 4.26 7.73
CA ILE A 28 -0.29 3.73 6.39
C ILE A 28 0.34 4.85 5.56
N TYR A 29 1.63 4.76 5.30
CA TYR A 29 2.34 5.63 4.37
C TYR A 29 2.31 5.01 2.98
N CYS A 30 2.28 5.85 1.95
CA CYS A 30 2.28 5.43 0.56
C CYS A 30 3.30 6.26 -0.22
N VAL A 31 3.94 5.64 -1.21
CA VAL A 31 4.78 6.35 -2.18
C VAL A 31 4.18 6.25 -3.57
N GLY A 32 3.93 7.39 -4.18
CA GLY A 32 3.46 7.46 -5.56
C GLY A 32 4.60 7.44 -6.57
N GLN A 33 4.31 6.88 -7.77
CA GLN A 33 5.21 6.93 -8.93
C GLN A 33 6.57 6.24 -8.71
N ASN A 34 6.57 5.13 -8.00
CA ASN A 34 7.80 4.39 -7.66
C ASN A 34 8.19 3.28 -8.66
N TYR A 35 7.48 3.12 -9.77
CA TYR A 35 7.84 2.22 -10.87
C TYR A 35 8.08 3.01 -12.14
N ALA A 36 9.18 2.72 -12.86
CA ALA A 36 9.64 3.53 -13.98
C ALA A 36 8.63 3.60 -15.13
N GLU A 37 7.95 2.51 -15.46
CA GLU A 37 6.91 2.50 -16.51
C GLU A 37 5.67 3.27 -16.07
N HIS A 38 5.20 3.03 -14.85
CA HIS A 38 4.07 3.78 -14.29
C HIS A 38 4.38 5.29 -14.17
N ALA A 39 5.61 5.65 -13.77
CA ALA A 39 6.04 7.04 -13.71
C ALA A 39 5.99 7.70 -15.11
N ARG A 40 6.40 6.99 -16.17
CA ARG A 40 6.31 7.46 -17.57
C ARG A 40 4.86 7.62 -18.03
N GLU A 41 3.94 6.70 -17.71
CA GLU A 41 2.49 6.84 -17.96
C GLU A 41 1.93 8.11 -17.32
N MET A 42 2.50 8.51 -16.18
CA MET A 42 2.12 9.71 -15.43
C MET A 42 2.91 10.99 -15.83
N GLY A 43 3.77 10.91 -16.87
CA GLY A 43 4.53 12.04 -17.42
C GLY A 43 5.80 12.40 -16.65
N VAL A 44 6.34 11.50 -15.81
CA VAL A 44 7.61 11.69 -15.06
C VAL A 44 8.71 10.89 -15.74
N THR A 45 9.83 11.55 -16.10
CA THR A 45 10.92 10.95 -16.89
C THR A 45 12.21 10.69 -16.11
N ASP A 46 12.38 11.32 -14.93
CA ASP A 46 13.60 11.23 -14.13
C ASP A 46 13.34 10.63 -12.74
N ARG A 47 14.40 10.25 -12.03
CA ARG A 47 14.36 9.86 -10.61
C ARG A 47 13.98 11.07 -9.74
N ALA A 48 12.71 11.47 -9.84
CA ALA A 48 12.17 12.58 -9.07
C ALA A 48 12.13 12.24 -7.56
N VAL A 49 12.07 13.28 -6.73
CA VAL A 49 11.83 13.11 -5.28
C VAL A 49 10.54 12.30 -5.08
N PRO A 50 10.54 11.28 -4.22
CA PRO A 50 9.34 10.48 -3.97
C PRO A 50 8.17 11.34 -3.51
N VAL A 51 7.00 11.11 -4.10
CA VAL A 51 5.76 11.75 -3.64
C VAL A 51 5.16 10.88 -2.55
N PHE A 52 5.18 11.36 -1.32
CA PHE A 52 4.57 10.66 -0.20
C PHE A 52 3.16 11.18 0.08
N PHE A 53 2.28 10.27 0.44
CA PHE A 53 0.95 10.54 0.97
C PHE A 53 0.61 9.47 2.01
N ASP A 54 -0.52 9.61 2.69
CA ASP A 54 -0.95 8.66 3.71
C ASP A 54 -2.40 8.24 3.50
N LYS A 55 -2.72 7.07 4.04
CA LYS A 55 -4.09 6.62 4.29
C LYS A 55 -4.27 6.50 5.80
N PRO A 56 -5.44 6.85 6.35
CA PRO A 56 -5.70 6.61 7.76
C PRO A 56 -5.66 5.10 8.05
N ALA A 57 -5.31 4.71 9.28
CA ALA A 57 -5.18 3.30 9.64
C ALA A 57 -6.51 2.52 9.50
N ASP A 58 -7.64 3.20 9.66
CA ASP A 58 -8.99 2.65 9.50
C ASP A 58 -9.45 2.53 8.04
N ALA A 59 -8.66 3.04 7.08
CA ALA A 59 -8.84 2.70 5.66
C ALA A 59 -8.45 1.26 5.32
N LEU A 60 -7.72 0.58 6.24
CA LEU A 60 -7.34 -0.82 6.11
C LEU A 60 -8.57 -1.73 6.06
N THR A 61 -8.55 -2.69 5.14
CA THR A 61 -9.55 -3.77 5.13
C THR A 61 -8.90 -5.11 4.78
N THR A 62 -9.40 -6.16 5.42
CA THR A 62 -9.08 -7.57 5.11
C THR A 62 -10.34 -8.32 4.66
N ALA A 63 -11.42 -7.60 4.40
CA ALA A 63 -12.69 -8.19 3.99
C ALA A 63 -12.60 -8.73 2.56
N SER A 64 -13.31 -9.81 2.30
CA SER A 64 -13.47 -10.38 0.95
C SER A 64 -14.42 -9.57 0.07
N GLU A 65 -15.19 -8.66 0.65
CA GLU A 65 -16.07 -7.72 -0.03
C GLU A 65 -15.65 -6.30 0.32
N VAL A 66 -15.41 -5.48 -0.68
CA VAL A 66 -14.98 -4.09 -0.55
C VAL A 66 -16.03 -3.19 -1.19
N PRO A 67 -16.67 -2.29 -0.43
CA PRO A 67 -17.69 -1.40 -0.97
C PRO A 67 -17.13 -0.47 -2.04
N TYR A 68 -17.85 -0.31 -3.15
CA TYR A 68 -17.54 0.76 -4.12
C TYR A 68 -17.74 2.12 -3.43
N PRO A 69 -16.70 2.98 -3.35
CA PRO A 69 -16.77 4.18 -2.54
C PRO A 69 -17.74 5.22 -3.12
N PRO A 70 -18.40 6.02 -2.27
CA PRO A 70 -19.22 7.13 -2.74
C PRO A 70 -18.36 8.25 -3.34
N GLY A 71 -18.97 9.17 -4.08
CA GLY A 71 -18.32 10.39 -4.58
C GLY A 71 -17.33 10.19 -5.73
N THR A 72 -17.35 9.03 -6.38
CA THR A 72 -16.59 8.75 -7.60
C THR A 72 -17.37 7.83 -8.54
N ASN A 73 -17.08 7.92 -9.82
CA ASN A 73 -17.47 6.94 -10.84
C ASN A 73 -16.24 6.34 -11.54
N ASN A 74 -15.06 6.49 -10.94
CA ASN A 74 -13.80 6.05 -11.54
C ASN A 74 -12.84 5.56 -10.43
N LEU A 75 -13.20 4.40 -9.83
CA LEU A 75 -12.36 3.70 -8.87
C LEU A 75 -11.30 2.88 -9.61
N HIS A 76 -10.02 3.05 -9.28
CA HIS A 76 -8.91 2.30 -9.86
C HIS A 76 -8.22 1.39 -8.85
N HIS A 77 -7.66 0.30 -9.36
CA HIS A 77 -6.76 -0.60 -8.65
C HIS A 77 -5.30 -0.18 -8.83
N GLU A 78 -4.49 -0.39 -7.79
CA GLU A 78 -3.03 -0.24 -7.80
C GLU A 78 -2.46 -1.32 -6.88
N VAL A 79 -1.97 -2.46 -7.43
CA VAL A 79 -1.36 -3.52 -6.62
C VAL A 79 0.02 -3.10 -6.16
N GLU A 80 0.32 -3.33 -4.87
CA GLU A 80 1.55 -2.87 -4.23
C GLU A 80 2.14 -3.91 -3.28
N LEU A 81 3.45 -3.94 -3.18
CA LEU A 81 4.14 -4.53 -2.04
C LEU A 81 3.91 -3.63 -0.82
N VAL A 82 3.42 -4.21 0.26
CA VAL A 82 3.22 -3.51 1.54
C VAL A 82 4.27 -3.99 2.52
N VAL A 83 4.97 -3.05 3.15
CA VAL A 83 6.01 -3.31 4.15
C VAL A 83 5.47 -2.98 5.53
N ALA A 84 5.59 -3.91 6.47
CA ALA A 84 5.23 -3.72 7.87
C ALA A 84 6.49 -3.43 8.71
N LEU A 85 6.46 -2.40 9.55
CA LEU A 85 7.60 -2.01 10.37
C LEU A 85 7.46 -2.49 11.83
N ARG A 86 8.49 -3.19 12.37
CA ARG A 86 8.58 -3.61 13.79
C ARG A 86 9.21 -2.56 14.70
N SER A 87 9.88 -1.57 14.10
CA SER A 87 10.54 -0.46 14.76
C SER A 87 10.59 0.73 13.81
N GLY A 88 11.25 1.80 14.19
CA GLY A 88 11.40 2.98 13.33
C GLY A 88 12.42 3.94 13.91
N GLY A 89 12.28 5.21 13.58
CA GLY A 89 13.16 6.30 13.99
C GLY A 89 13.00 7.50 13.08
N ARG A 90 13.94 8.44 13.20
CA ARG A 90 14.13 9.61 12.35
C ARG A 90 15.47 9.53 11.65
N ASP A 91 15.57 10.11 10.47
CA ASP A 91 16.81 10.25 9.70
C ASP A 91 17.60 8.93 9.54
N LEU A 92 16.85 7.84 9.30
CA LEU A 92 17.44 6.52 9.10
C LEU A 92 18.23 6.48 7.78
N ASP A 93 19.38 5.84 7.79
CA ASP A 93 20.03 5.39 6.55
C ASP A 93 19.34 4.11 6.00
N PRO A 94 19.60 3.70 4.75
CA PRO A 94 18.96 2.53 4.16
C PRO A 94 19.17 1.23 4.94
N ASP A 95 20.36 1.01 5.52
CA ASP A 95 20.68 -0.20 6.29
C ASP A 95 19.91 -0.22 7.63
N GLN A 96 19.74 0.94 8.27
CA GLN A 96 18.91 1.09 9.46
C GLN A 96 17.42 0.90 9.13
N ALA A 97 16.99 1.42 7.98
CA ALA A 97 15.62 1.29 7.49
C ALA A 97 15.25 -0.18 7.23
N GLU A 98 16.13 -0.95 6.60
CA GLU A 98 15.93 -2.38 6.35
C GLU A 98 15.75 -3.16 7.66
N ARG A 99 16.54 -2.88 8.68
CA ARG A 99 16.42 -3.51 10.01
C ARG A 99 15.09 -3.23 10.73
N CYS A 100 14.37 -2.17 10.32
CA CYS A 100 13.04 -1.88 10.83
C CYS A 100 11.94 -2.79 10.26
N ILE A 101 12.19 -3.51 9.18
CA ILE A 101 11.19 -4.33 8.50
C ILE A 101 10.82 -5.54 9.37
N TYR A 102 9.52 -5.75 9.56
CA TYR A 102 8.93 -6.93 10.18
C TYR A 102 8.57 -7.99 9.17
N GLY A 103 7.97 -7.58 8.06
CA GLY A 103 7.46 -8.47 7.02
C GLY A 103 6.77 -7.72 5.89
N TYR A 104 6.15 -8.48 5.02
CA TYR A 104 5.57 -8.02 3.78
C TYR A 104 4.15 -8.55 3.60
N ALA A 105 3.33 -7.80 2.89
CA ALA A 105 1.99 -8.20 2.48
C ALA A 105 1.71 -7.77 1.04
N VAL A 106 0.65 -8.31 0.45
CA VAL A 106 0.07 -7.82 -0.80
C VAL A 106 -0.99 -6.81 -0.45
N GLY A 107 -0.94 -5.62 -1.04
CA GLY A 107 -1.98 -4.61 -0.87
C GLY A 107 -2.49 -4.06 -2.18
N VAL A 108 -3.63 -3.36 -2.11
CA VAL A 108 -4.17 -2.57 -3.23
C VAL A 108 -4.45 -1.16 -2.73
N ASP A 109 -3.77 -0.17 -3.35
CA ASP A 109 -4.05 1.25 -3.13
C ASP A 109 -5.24 1.66 -4.01
N LEU A 110 -6.45 1.44 -3.49
CA LEU A 110 -7.67 1.87 -4.18
C LEU A 110 -7.71 3.39 -4.28
N THR A 111 -8.00 3.86 -5.49
CA THR A 111 -7.89 5.28 -5.85
C THR A 111 -9.16 5.77 -6.53
N ARG A 112 -9.76 6.85 -6.01
CA ARG A 112 -10.77 7.63 -6.74
C ARG A 112 -10.03 8.48 -7.77
N ARG A 113 -9.89 7.96 -8.98
CA ARG A 113 -8.98 8.51 -10.01
C ARG A 113 -9.40 9.88 -10.51
N ASP A 114 -10.68 10.12 -10.64
CA ASP A 114 -11.26 11.41 -11.00
C ASP A 114 -10.91 12.50 -9.96
N LEU A 115 -11.05 12.19 -8.67
CA LEU A 115 -10.69 13.11 -7.59
C LEU A 115 -9.18 13.36 -7.53
N GLN A 116 -8.37 12.32 -7.75
CA GLN A 116 -6.91 12.49 -7.81
C GLN A 116 -6.49 13.39 -8.98
N ALA A 117 -7.08 13.20 -10.15
CA ALA A 117 -6.80 14.03 -11.32
C ALA A 117 -7.17 15.49 -11.08
N ALA A 118 -8.35 15.73 -10.45
CA ALA A 118 -8.78 17.07 -10.07
C ALA A 118 -7.85 17.71 -9.03
N ALA A 119 -7.41 16.94 -8.03
CA ALA A 119 -6.47 17.42 -7.01
C ALA A 119 -5.10 17.76 -7.62
N LYS A 120 -4.55 16.89 -8.47
CA LYS A 120 -3.28 17.15 -9.19
C LYS A 120 -3.34 18.46 -9.99
N LYS A 121 -4.43 18.66 -10.76
CA LYS A 121 -4.62 19.91 -11.56
C LYS A 121 -4.65 21.18 -10.73
N LYS A 122 -5.13 21.10 -9.48
CA LYS A 122 -5.26 22.22 -8.55
C LYS A 122 -4.08 22.37 -7.59
N GLY A 123 -3.12 21.44 -7.57
CA GLY A 123 -2.11 21.39 -6.51
C GLY A 123 -2.69 21.13 -5.12
N ALA A 124 -3.84 20.45 -5.03
CA ALA A 124 -4.55 20.16 -3.79
C ALA A 124 -4.11 18.80 -3.18
N PRO A 125 -4.33 18.59 -1.86
CA PRO A 125 -4.07 17.30 -1.21
C PRO A 125 -4.87 16.13 -1.81
N TRP A 126 -4.29 14.91 -1.77
CA TRP A 126 -4.92 13.70 -2.34
C TRP A 126 -5.81 12.95 -1.35
N THR A 127 -6.00 13.44 -0.14
CA THR A 127 -6.73 12.75 0.94
C THR A 127 -8.08 12.20 0.49
N ALA A 128 -8.93 13.00 -0.15
CA ALA A 128 -10.24 12.55 -0.64
C ALA A 128 -10.15 11.48 -1.73
N ALA A 129 -9.04 11.44 -2.47
CA ALA A 129 -8.82 10.48 -3.54
C ALA A 129 -8.19 9.16 -3.05
N LYS A 130 -7.42 9.19 -1.96
CA LYS A 130 -6.57 8.10 -1.49
C LYS A 130 -6.92 7.59 -0.09
N GLY A 131 -7.34 8.48 0.84
CA GLY A 131 -7.56 8.16 2.25
C GLY A 131 -9.03 7.95 2.61
N PHE A 132 -9.79 7.22 1.80
CA PHE A 132 -11.20 6.90 2.06
C PHE A 132 -11.36 5.51 2.70
N ASP A 133 -12.52 5.25 3.28
CA ASP A 133 -12.87 4.01 3.96
C ASP A 133 -12.66 2.81 3.04
N HIS A 134 -12.05 1.74 3.56
CA HIS A 134 -11.73 0.51 2.83
C HIS A 134 -10.79 0.68 1.63
N SER A 135 -10.07 1.80 1.54
CA SER A 135 -9.18 2.09 0.41
C SER A 135 -7.86 1.35 0.43
N ALA A 136 -7.58 0.57 1.47
CA ALA A 136 -6.37 -0.23 1.63
C ALA A 136 -6.70 -1.72 1.92
N PRO A 137 -7.18 -2.51 0.94
CA PRO A 137 -7.22 -3.97 1.05
C PRO A 137 -5.80 -4.53 1.20
N VAL A 138 -5.56 -5.37 2.23
CA VAL A 138 -4.23 -5.95 2.51
C VAL A 138 -4.37 -7.40 2.93
N SER A 139 -3.45 -8.25 2.47
CA SER A 139 -3.33 -9.66 2.88
C SER A 139 -2.76 -9.82 4.29
N ALA A 140 -2.67 -11.05 4.78
CA ALA A 140 -1.83 -11.36 5.94
C ALA A 140 -0.36 -10.98 5.67
N ILE A 141 0.35 -10.63 6.76
CA ILE A 141 1.79 -10.34 6.70
C ILE A 141 2.58 -11.65 6.70
N ARG A 142 3.53 -11.77 5.78
CA ARG A 142 4.55 -12.80 5.77
C ARG A 142 5.89 -12.24 6.21
N ARG A 143 6.54 -12.91 7.15
CA ARG A 143 7.90 -12.55 7.57
C ARG A 143 8.92 -13.00 6.50
N PRO A 144 10.06 -12.26 6.32
CA PRO A 144 11.11 -12.70 5.43
C PRO A 144 11.52 -14.14 5.74
N GLY A 145 11.55 -14.98 4.72
CA GLY A 145 12.02 -16.36 4.80
C GLY A 145 13.53 -16.46 4.55
N PRO A 146 14.04 -17.69 4.37
CA PRO A 146 15.46 -17.92 4.05
C PRO A 146 15.93 -17.20 2.76
N ALA A 147 15.01 -16.90 1.84
CA ALA A 147 15.32 -16.17 0.61
C ALA A 147 15.54 -14.65 0.84
N GLY A 148 15.32 -14.15 2.07
CA GLY A 148 15.50 -12.73 2.39
C GLY A 148 14.30 -11.86 2.00
N HIS A 149 14.58 -10.61 1.62
CA HIS A 149 13.61 -9.61 1.23
C HIS A 149 13.17 -9.78 -0.25
N PRO A 150 11.92 -9.45 -0.63
CA PRO A 150 11.39 -9.64 -1.99
C PRO A 150 11.87 -8.53 -2.95
N GLU A 151 13.19 -8.45 -3.17
CA GLU A 151 13.82 -7.44 -4.03
C GLU A 151 13.64 -7.72 -5.53
N ASN A 152 13.40 -8.98 -5.89
CA ASN A 152 13.18 -9.44 -7.25
C ASN A 152 12.02 -10.44 -7.28
N ALA A 153 10.82 -9.94 -7.08
CA ALA A 153 9.60 -10.74 -6.99
C ALA A 153 8.58 -10.28 -8.03
N GLY A 154 7.96 -11.23 -8.72
CA GLY A 154 6.85 -10.94 -9.62
C GLY A 154 5.65 -10.39 -8.86
N ILE A 155 5.09 -9.26 -9.30
CA ILE A 155 3.89 -8.62 -8.76
C ILE A 155 2.81 -8.60 -9.83
N ARG A 156 1.58 -9.04 -9.50
CA ARG A 156 0.50 -9.20 -10.47
C ARG A 156 -0.86 -8.86 -9.88
N LEU A 157 -1.73 -8.33 -10.75
CA LEU A 157 -3.16 -8.15 -10.46
C LEU A 157 -3.99 -8.53 -11.68
N ALA A 158 -5.04 -9.30 -11.44
CA ALA A 158 -6.07 -9.64 -12.42
C ALA A 158 -7.45 -9.16 -11.95
N VAL A 159 -8.29 -8.73 -12.88
CA VAL A 159 -9.71 -8.42 -12.66
C VAL A 159 -10.53 -9.41 -13.47
N ASN A 160 -11.42 -10.15 -12.80
CA ASN A 160 -12.25 -11.21 -13.40
C ASN A 160 -11.41 -12.25 -14.19
N GLY A 161 -10.23 -12.58 -13.66
CA GLY A 161 -9.29 -13.52 -14.29
C GLY A 161 -8.46 -12.93 -15.43
N VAL A 162 -8.70 -11.67 -15.85
CA VAL A 162 -7.93 -11.00 -16.89
C VAL A 162 -6.79 -10.20 -16.26
N MET A 163 -5.55 -10.50 -16.66
CA MET A 163 -4.35 -9.79 -16.18
C MET A 163 -4.45 -8.30 -16.53
N ARG A 164 -4.28 -7.43 -15.54
CA ARG A 164 -4.29 -5.96 -15.67
C ARG A 164 -2.94 -5.34 -15.35
N GLN A 165 -2.32 -5.77 -14.26
CA GLN A 165 -1.00 -5.29 -13.86
C GLN A 165 -0.04 -6.47 -13.74
N GLN A 166 1.16 -6.31 -14.28
CA GLN A 166 2.25 -7.25 -14.15
C GLN A 166 3.56 -6.48 -14.14
N GLY A 167 4.41 -6.75 -13.15
CA GLY A 167 5.72 -6.12 -13.00
C GLY A 167 6.62 -6.94 -12.09
N ASN A 168 7.69 -6.33 -11.67
CA ASN A 168 8.66 -6.92 -10.75
C ASN A 168 9.10 -5.90 -9.70
N THR A 169 9.28 -6.31 -8.44
CA THR A 169 9.75 -5.42 -7.37
C THR A 169 11.12 -4.80 -7.65
N ALA A 170 11.96 -5.45 -8.46
CA ALA A 170 13.24 -4.90 -8.93
C ALA A 170 13.10 -3.68 -9.86
N GLU A 171 11.90 -3.40 -10.37
CA GLU A 171 11.61 -2.24 -11.22
C GLU A 171 11.28 -0.97 -10.43
N MET A 172 11.30 -1.04 -9.08
CA MET A 172 11.13 0.12 -8.22
C MET A 172 12.23 1.14 -8.46
N ILE A 173 11.88 2.41 -8.61
CA ILE A 173 12.82 3.55 -8.74
C ILE A 173 13.57 3.76 -7.44
N TRP A 174 12.86 3.70 -6.32
CA TRP A 174 13.37 3.76 -4.96
C TRP A 174 13.14 2.40 -4.31
N SER A 175 14.20 1.74 -3.89
CA SER A 175 14.14 0.48 -3.17
C SER A 175 13.37 0.62 -1.84
N VAL A 176 12.89 -0.48 -1.29
CA VAL A 176 12.16 -0.47 -0.01
C VAL A 176 12.95 0.24 1.10
N PRO A 177 14.25 -0.03 1.33
CA PRO A 177 15.04 0.70 2.33
C PRO A 177 15.14 2.20 2.04
N GLU A 178 15.31 2.60 0.77
CA GLU A 178 15.36 4.02 0.40
C GLU A 178 14.04 4.75 0.62
N VAL A 179 12.89 4.09 0.36
CA VAL A 179 11.54 4.63 0.65
C VAL A 179 11.38 4.86 2.15
N ILE A 180 11.73 3.87 2.98
CA ILE A 180 11.65 3.98 4.45
C ILE A 180 12.60 5.09 4.96
N ALA A 181 13.83 5.14 4.46
CA ALA A 181 14.79 6.19 4.77
C ALA A 181 14.25 7.58 4.40
N GLY A 182 13.66 7.72 3.20
CA GLY A 182 13.01 8.95 2.75
C GLY A 182 11.87 9.39 3.66
N LEU A 183 10.99 8.47 4.04
CA LEU A 183 9.90 8.72 4.99
C LEU A 183 10.41 9.14 6.37
N SER A 184 11.50 8.53 6.86
CA SER A 184 12.06 8.83 8.18
C SER A 184 12.61 10.24 8.33
N ARG A 185 12.93 10.91 7.24
CA ARG A 185 13.35 12.33 7.22
C ARG A 185 12.17 13.28 7.42
N LEU A 186 10.96 12.84 7.06
CA LEU A 186 9.74 13.65 7.18
C LEU A 186 8.93 13.30 8.42
N PHE A 187 8.98 12.02 8.85
CA PHE A 187 8.15 11.48 9.92
C PHE A 187 9.00 10.67 10.91
N GLU A 188 8.59 10.63 12.17
CA GLU A 188 9.09 9.65 13.12
C GLU A 188 8.36 8.31 12.89
N LEU A 189 9.05 7.38 12.23
CA LEU A 189 8.52 6.03 11.99
C LEU A 189 8.51 5.22 13.28
N LYS A 190 7.55 4.31 13.41
CA LYS A 190 7.37 3.47 14.62
C LYS A 190 6.88 2.07 14.26
N ALA A 191 6.99 1.16 15.22
CA ALA A 191 6.34 -0.14 15.13
C ALA A 191 4.84 0.00 14.83
N GLY A 192 4.34 -0.80 13.92
CA GLY A 192 2.96 -0.77 13.45
C GLY A 192 2.75 0.10 12.19
N ASP A 193 3.74 0.83 11.73
CA ASP A 193 3.61 1.57 10.47
C ASP A 193 3.63 0.60 9.28
N LEU A 194 2.77 0.84 8.30
CA LEU A 194 2.77 0.18 7.00
C LEU A 194 3.27 1.16 5.94
N VAL A 195 3.96 0.63 4.93
CA VAL A 195 4.45 1.39 3.77
C VAL A 195 4.00 0.70 2.50
N PHE A 196 3.15 1.33 1.72
CA PHE A 196 2.79 0.96 0.37
C PHE A 196 3.86 1.50 -0.56
N THR A 197 4.48 0.64 -1.36
CA THR A 197 5.74 0.92 -2.04
C THR A 197 5.59 1.38 -3.50
N GLY A 198 4.36 1.62 -3.93
CA GLY A 198 4.06 1.98 -5.31
C GLY A 198 3.65 0.77 -6.16
N THR A 199 3.04 1.07 -7.29
CA THR A 199 2.40 0.10 -8.19
C THR A 199 3.06 0.06 -9.56
N PRO A 200 3.15 -1.11 -10.23
CA PRO A 200 3.58 -1.20 -11.63
C PRO A 200 2.53 -0.63 -12.59
N ALA A 201 2.89 -0.48 -13.86
CA ALA A 201 2.00 -0.06 -14.95
C ALA A 201 0.76 -0.93 -15.09
N GLY A 202 -0.26 -0.43 -15.78
CA GLY A 202 -1.50 -1.14 -16.07
C GLY A 202 -2.63 -0.88 -15.07
N VAL A 203 -2.55 0.22 -14.29
CA VAL A 203 -3.65 0.67 -13.43
C VAL A 203 -4.92 0.90 -14.25
N GLY A 204 -6.09 0.58 -13.71
CA GLY A 204 -7.34 0.66 -14.45
C GLY A 204 -8.57 0.67 -13.57
N PRO A 205 -9.76 0.92 -14.18
CA PRO A 205 -11.01 1.04 -13.44
C PRO A 205 -11.50 -0.30 -12.91
N LEU A 206 -12.24 -0.21 -11.81
CA LEU A 206 -13.00 -1.28 -11.19
C LEU A 206 -14.49 -0.91 -11.18
N GLU A 207 -15.33 -1.91 -11.37
CA GLU A 207 -16.79 -1.81 -11.31
C GLU A 207 -17.36 -2.69 -10.19
N ARG A 208 -18.62 -2.44 -9.80
CA ARG A 208 -19.30 -3.33 -8.87
C ARG A 208 -19.46 -4.73 -9.49
N GLY A 209 -19.18 -5.76 -8.69
CA GLY A 209 -19.15 -7.15 -9.11
C GLY A 209 -17.78 -7.64 -9.57
N ASP A 210 -16.80 -6.75 -9.73
CA ASP A 210 -15.45 -7.16 -10.14
C ASP A 210 -14.74 -7.95 -9.04
N LEU A 211 -14.21 -9.13 -9.42
CA LEU A 211 -13.31 -9.94 -8.60
C LEU A 211 -11.86 -9.52 -8.88
N VAL A 212 -11.21 -8.97 -7.88
CA VAL A 212 -9.80 -8.57 -7.92
C VAL A 212 -8.95 -9.67 -7.29
N GLY A 213 -7.98 -10.19 -8.04
CA GLY A 213 -7.01 -11.18 -7.56
C GLY A 213 -5.58 -10.66 -7.72
N CYS A 214 -4.81 -10.65 -6.62
CA CYS A 214 -3.44 -10.15 -6.60
C CYS A 214 -2.48 -11.20 -6.07
N SER A 215 -1.23 -11.15 -6.52
CA SER A 215 -0.14 -11.99 -5.99
C SER A 215 1.20 -11.28 -6.07
N ILE A 216 2.04 -11.53 -5.05
CA ILE A 216 3.45 -11.18 -5.07
C ILE A 216 4.24 -12.43 -4.71
N GLU A 217 5.19 -12.78 -5.57
CA GLU A 217 5.98 -13.98 -5.44
C GLU A 217 6.78 -13.99 -4.15
N GLY A 218 6.72 -15.10 -3.39
CA GLY A 218 7.37 -15.21 -2.09
C GLY A 218 6.71 -14.41 -0.95
N VAL A 219 5.66 -13.61 -1.23
CA VAL A 219 4.93 -12.81 -0.23
C VAL A 219 3.54 -13.36 0.04
N GLY A 220 2.70 -13.54 -0.99
CA GLY A 220 1.36 -14.07 -0.78
C GLY A 220 0.36 -13.68 -1.86
N THR A 221 -0.92 -13.81 -1.52
CA THR A 221 -2.04 -13.48 -2.40
C THR A 221 -3.09 -12.66 -1.66
N LEU A 222 -3.86 -11.86 -2.41
CA LEU A 222 -5.00 -11.12 -1.92
C LEU A 222 -6.14 -11.26 -2.93
N ALA A 223 -7.37 -11.51 -2.48
CA ALA A 223 -8.53 -11.50 -3.34
C ALA A 223 -9.73 -10.85 -2.64
N PHE A 224 -10.48 -10.05 -3.37
CA PHE A 224 -11.71 -9.42 -2.88
C PHE A 224 -12.63 -9.06 -4.05
N THR A 225 -13.92 -8.86 -3.75
CA THR A 225 -14.95 -8.42 -4.71
C THR A 225 -15.37 -6.99 -4.41
N ILE A 226 -15.55 -6.17 -5.42
CA ILE A 226 -16.14 -4.82 -5.30
C ILE A 226 -17.66 -4.94 -5.23
N VAL A 227 -18.32 -4.44 -4.17
CA VAL A 227 -19.77 -4.52 -3.94
C VAL A 227 -20.45 -3.16 -3.89
#